data_723e852982ca3ab113cbb60e11353a93
#
_entry.id   723e852982ca3ab113cbb60e11353a93
#
_cell.length_a   1.000
_cell.length_b   1.000
_cell.length_c   1.000
_cell.angle_alpha   90.00
_cell.angle_beta   90.00
_cell.angle_gamma   90.00
#
_symmetry.space_group_name_H-M   'P 1'
#
loop_
_entity.id
_entity.type
_entity.pdbx_description
1 polymer ?
#
loop_
_entity_poly.entity_id
_entity_poly.type
_entity_poly.pdbx_seq_one_letter_code
_entity_poly.pdbx_strand_id
1 'polypeptide(L)'
;VITVLLAGVVSLGGRKLQVFHIPRKKIVADILRLGIPSAGESFAYKTSQLVITSMIAVLGVQTLAAKTYGLTISKILVIIPKSIATSAGVLVGVQMGKGNIGKVKEVVSRCLKKGGRVVIWSNIILLVFGKTIIRQFTQDEEIVKLAYVFLCMEGITMLLKKENLILGNALRAVKDIYFPVRIGIMSMWIVGVG
;
A
#
# COMPACT_ATOMS: atom_id res chain seq x y z
N VAL A 1 -1.14 0.73 18.00
CA VAL A 1 0.32 0.52 17.86
C VAL A 1 0.91 -0.04 19.15
N ILE A 2 0.63 0.57 20.32
CA ILE A 2 1.16 0.12 21.63
C ILE A 2 0.66 -1.30 21.98
N THR A 3 -0.60 -1.63 21.72
CA THR A 3 -1.16 -2.96 21.95
C THR A 3 -0.52 -4.06 21.10
N VAL A 4 -0.18 -3.75 19.85
CA VAL A 4 0.51 -4.71 18.95
C VAL A 4 1.96 -4.92 19.38
N LEU A 5 2.64 -3.88 19.84
CA LEU A 5 3.99 -3.99 20.42
C LEU A 5 3.99 -4.81 21.72
N LEU A 6 3.02 -4.59 22.62
CA LEU A 6 2.86 -5.38 23.84
C LEU A 6 2.53 -6.85 23.54
N ALA A 7 1.63 -7.13 22.59
CA ALA A 7 1.31 -8.49 22.18
C ALA A 7 2.53 -9.20 21.55
N GLY A 8 3.34 -8.47 20.75
CA GLY A 8 4.59 -8.98 20.20
C GLY A 8 5.63 -9.31 21.29
N VAL A 9 5.73 -8.49 22.32
CA VAL A 9 6.64 -8.71 23.46
C VAL A 9 6.19 -9.92 24.30
N VAL A 10 4.89 -10.10 24.51
CA VAL A 10 4.32 -11.23 25.28
C VAL A 10 4.44 -12.54 24.48
N SER A 11 4.28 -12.53 23.14
CA SER A 11 4.34 -13.76 22.34
C SER A 11 5.78 -14.28 22.09
N LEU A 12 6.80 -13.44 22.26
CA LEU A 12 8.22 -13.80 22.11
C LEU A 12 8.82 -14.49 23.34
N GLY A 13 7.98 -15.12 24.17
CA GLY A 13 8.31 -16.04 25.27
C GLY A 13 9.76 -16.06 25.74
N GLY A 14 10.08 -15.29 26.79
CA GLY A 14 11.27 -15.50 27.60
C GLY A 14 12.62 -14.99 27.09
N ARG A 15 12.74 -14.43 25.89
CA ARG A 15 13.95 -13.70 25.50
C ARG A 15 13.89 -12.31 26.11
N LYS A 16 14.80 -12.03 27.05
CA LYS A 16 15.04 -10.69 27.59
C LYS A 16 15.34 -9.76 26.42
N LEU A 17 14.32 -9.05 25.93
CA LEU A 17 14.52 -7.94 25.00
C LEU A 17 15.30 -6.89 25.78
N GLN A 18 16.56 -6.69 25.44
CA GLN A 18 17.31 -5.52 25.89
C GLN A 18 16.73 -4.30 25.15
N VAL A 19 15.61 -3.78 25.68
CA VAL A 19 14.79 -2.74 25.06
C VAL A 19 15.50 -1.37 25.08
N PHE A 20 16.57 -1.22 25.84
CA PHE A 20 17.32 0.04 25.99
C PHE A 20 18.79 -0.11 25.61
N HIS A 21 19.07 -0.35 24.33
CA HIS A 21 20.38 -0.03 23.79
C HIS A 21 20.23 1.25 22.98
N ILE A 22 20.90 2.32 23.41
CA ILE A 22 20.96 3.58 22.64
C ILE A 22 21.55 3.22 21.28
N PRO A 23 20.77 3.36 20.17
CA PRO A 23 21.24 2.92 18.87
C PRO A 23 22.51 3.70 18.50
N ARG A 24 23.54 3.02 18.01
CA ARG A 24 24.76 3.66 17.53
C ARG A 24 24.37 4.72 16.50
N LYS A 25 24.99 5.90 16.56
CA LYS A 25 24.72 7.03 15.62
C LYS A 25 24.66 6.58 14.16
N LYS A 26 25.47 5.59 13.77
CA LYS A 26 25.46 5.00 12.42
C LYS A 26 24.13 4.32 12.09
N ILE A 27 23.53 3.58 13.02
CA ILE A 27 22.23 2.91 12.82
C ILE A 27 21.12 3.95 12.65
N VAL A 28 21.14 5.01 13.45
CA VAL A 28 20.18 6.11 13.34
C VAL A 28 20.31 6.81 11.98
N ALA A 29 21.54 7.10 11.55
CA ALA A 29 21.80 7.70 10.24
C ALA A 29 21.31 6.81 9.09
N ASP A 30 21.52 5.49 9.15
CA ASP A 30 21.04 4.54 8.15
C ASP A 30 19.51 4.51 8.12
N ILE A 31 18.83 4.50 9.27
CA ILE A 31 17.36 4.55 9.37
C ILE A 31 16.82 5.86 8.78
N LEU A 32 17.41 7.00 9.12
CA LEU A 32 16.99 8.30 8.59
C LEU A 32 17.22 8.39 7.08
N ARG A 33 18.37 7.92 6.59
CA ARG A 33 18.67 7.90 5.15
C ARG A 33 17.66 7.10 4.33
N LEU A 34 17.08 6.03 4.91
CA LEU A 34 16.04 5.23 4.29
C LEU A 34 14.64 5.80 4.54
N GLY A 35 14.43 6.37 5.72
CA GLY A 35 13.13 6.87 6.17
C GLY A 35 12.73 8.20 5.52
N ILE A 36 13.65 9.14 5.37
CA ILE A 36 13.37 10.47 4.82
C ILE A 36 12.82 10.40 3.39
N PRO A 37 13.44 9.68 2.43
CA PRO A 37 12.89 9.56 1.08
C PRO A 37 11.51 8.87 1.05
N SER A 38 11.32 7.84 1.88
CA SER A 38 10.02 7.13 1.97
C SER A 38 8.93 8.00 2.61
N ALA A 39 9.26 8.84 3.58
CA ALA A 39 8.36 9.81 4.16
C ALA A 39 7.99 10.89 3.14
N GLY A 40 8.97 11.38 2.37
CA GLY A 40 8.76 12.34 1.28
C GLY A 40 7.81 11.81 0.20
N GLU A 41 7.96 10.55 -0.21
CA GLU A 41 7.03 9.88 -1.13
C GLU A 41 5.61 9.84 -0.56
N SER A 42 5.47 9.44 0.71
CA SER A 42 4.16 9.38 1.37
C SER A 42 3.51 10.75 1.53
N PHE A 43 4.30 11.77 1.79
CA PHE A 43 3.84 13.15 1.88
C PHE A 43 3.37 13.66 0.52
N ALA A 44 4.18 13.48 -0.54
CA ALA A 44 3.82 13.86 -1.90
C ALA A 44 2.52 13.17 -2.36
N TYR A 45 2.36 11.86 -2.05
CA TYR A 45 1.12 11.13 -2.33
C TYR A 45 -0.09 11.74 -1.63
N LYS A 46 0.02 12.05 -0.34
CA LYS A 46 -1.10 12.63 0.43
C LYS A 46 -1.45 14.03 -0.08
N THR A 47 -0.46 14.84 -0.44
CA THR A 47 -0.68 16.17 -1.01
C THR A 47 -1.38 16.09 -2.37
N SER A 48 -0.94 15.21 -3.26
CA SER A 48 -1.62 14.94 -4.54
C SER A 48 -3.07 14.51 -4.34
N GLN A 49 -3.34 13.58 -3.41
CA GLN A 49 -4.71 13.14 -3.10
C GLN A 49 -5.57 14.26 -2.52
N LEU A 50 -4.98 15.19 -1.79
CA LEU A 50 -5.67 16.36 -1.25
C LEU A 50 -6.07 17.32 -2.36
N VAL A 51 -5.18 17.60 -3.32
CA VAL A 51 -5.47 18.41 -4.52
C VAL A 51 -6.62 17.79 -5.33
N ILE A 52 -6.53 16.49 -5.65
CA ILE A 52 -7.60 15.77 -6.39
C ILE A 52 -8.92 15.82 -5.62
N THR A 53 -8.89 15.67 -4.30
CA THR A 53 -10.10 15.74 -3.48
C THR A 53 -10.71 17.13 -3.49
N SER A 54 -9.89 18.19 -3.44
CA SER A 54 -10.35 19.58 -3.54
C SER A 54 -10.99 19.87 -4.89
N MET A 55 -10.43 19.35 -5.99
CA MET A 55 -11.02 19.47 -7.33
C MET A 55 -12.41 18.79 -7.40
N ILE A 56 -12.53 17.61 -6.81
CA ILE A 56 -13.81 16.87 -6.79
C ILE A 56 -14.84 17.56 -5.88
N ALA A 57 -14.41 18.22 -4.80
CA ALA A 57 -15.29 18.93 -3.90
C ALA A 57 -16.05 20.08 -4.61
N VAL A 58 -15.45 20.68 -5.63
CA VAL A 58 -16.10 21.73 -6.47
C VAL A 58 -17.30 21.16 -7.26
N LEU A 59 -17.30 19.85 -7.55
CA LEU A 59 -18.39 19.17 -8.27
C LEU A 59 -19.63 18.88 -7.40
N GLY A 60 -19.59 19.23 -6.13
CA GLY A 60 -20.69 19.11 -5.18
C GLY A 60 -20.53 18.01 -4.14
N VAL A 61 -21.35 18.13 -3.11
CA VAL A 61 -21.29 17.27 -1.91
C VAL A 61 -21.60 15.81 -2.24
N GLN A 62 -22.53 15.55 -3.16
CA GLN A 62 -22.90 14.19 -3.57
C GLN A 62 -21.73 13.44 -4.22
N THR A 63 -20.99 14.11 -5.10
CA THR A 63 -19.82 13.53 -5.77
C THR A 63 -18.70 13.23 -4.77
N LEU A 64 -18.50 14.14 -3.81
CA LEU A 64 -17.52 13.96 -2.74
C LEU A 64 -17.88 12.80 -1.81
N ALA A 65 -19.17 12.66 -1.46
CA ALA A 65 -19.70 11.53 -0.68
C ALA A 65 -19.50 10.21 -1.43
N ALA A 66 -19.88 10.16 -2.70
CA ALA A 66 -19.71 8.99 -3.56
C ALA A 66 -18.24 8.55 -3.67
N LYS A 67 -17.30 9.49 -3.88
CA LYS A 67 -15.87 9.23 -3.85
C LYS A 67 -15.44 8.64 -2.50
N THR A 68 -15.90 9.23 -1.41
CA THR A 68 -15.51 8.81 -0.05
C THR A 68 -15.98 7.37 0.24
N TYR A 69 -17.22 7.02 -0.09
CA TYR A 69 -17.73 5.66 0.05
C TYR A 69 -16.98 4.68 -0.86
N GLY A 70 -16.82 4.99 -2.15
CA GLY A 70 -16.08 4.16 -3.08
C GLY A 70 -14.66 3.89 -2.62
N LEU A 71 -13.91 4.93 -2.20
CA LEU A 71 -12.54 4.78 -1.69
C LEU A 71 -12.48 4.04 -0.36
N THR A 72 -13.47 4.20 0.52
CA THR A 72 -13.48 3.50 1.82
C THR A 72 -13.63 2.01 1.62
N ILE A 73 -14.51 1.59 0.73
CA ILE A 73 -14.70 0.19 0.38
C ILE A 73 -13.48 -0.36 -0.36
N SER A 74 -12.89 0.43 -1.26
CA SER A 74 -11.66 0.06 -1.97
C SER A 74 -10.46 -0.20 -1.05
N LYS A 75 -10.43 0.35 0.16
CA LYS A 75 -9.37 0.05 1.15
C LYS A 75 -9.27 -1.44 1.46
N ILE A 76 -10.37 -2.17 1.38
CA ILE A 76 -10.39 -3.63 1.53
C ILE A 76 -9.56 -4.28 0.42
N LEU A 77 -9.66 -3.81 -0.83
CA LEU A 77 -8.84 -4.28 -1.96
C LEU A 77 -7.35 -4.02 -1.75
N VAL A 78 -7.00 -2.89 -1.14
CA VAL A 78 -5.59 -2.49 -0.93
C VAL A 78 -4.91 -3.34 0.13
N ILE A 79 -5.63 -3.85 1.12
CA ILE A 79 -5.05 -4.65 2.22
C ILE A 79 -4.35 -5.90 1.69
N ILE A 80 -4.98 -6.61 0.76
CA ILE A 80 -4.46 -7.89 0.22
C ILE A 80 -3.14 -7.68 -0.53
N PRO A 81 -3.04 -6.85 -1.58
CA PRO A 81 -1.79 -6.64 -2.29
C PRO A 81 -0.70 -6.01 -1.41
N LYS A 82 -1.08 -5.15 -0.47
CA LYS A 82 -0.15 -4.56 0.50
C LYS A 82 0.46 -5.60 1.43
N SER A 83 -0.33 -6.55 1.92
CA SER A 83 0.16 -7.65 2.77
C SER A 83 1.11 -8.56 1.99
N ILE A 84 0.80 -8.89 0.75
CA ILE A 84 1.66 -9.69 -0.13
C ILE A 84 2.97 -8.94 -0.41
N ALA A 85 2.90 -7.65 -0.72
CA ALA A 85 4.06 -6.81 -0.98
C ALA A 85 4.98 -6.69 0.25
N THR A 86 4.41 -6.52 1.45
CA THR A 86 5.17 -6.49 2.70
C THR A 86 5.85 -7.84 2.96
N SER A 87 5.14 -8.96 2.78
CA SER A 87 5.70 -10.30 2.91
C SER A 87 6.82 -10.56 1.91
N ALA A 88 6.67 -10.10 0.65
CA ALA A 88 7.72 -10.19 -0.36
C ALA A 88 8.98 -9.43 0.08
N GLY A 89 8.83 -8.21 0.60
CA GLY A 89 9.95 -7.42 1.13
C GLY A 89 10.69 -8.14 2.27
N VAL A 90 9.95 -8.71 3.22
CA VAL A 90 10.55 -9.49 4.33
C VAL A 90 11.33 -10.69 3.81
N LEU A 91 10.72 -11.49 2.90
CA LEU A 91 11.37 -12.67 2.33
C LEU A 91 12.62 -12.31 1.53
N VAL A 92 12.58 -11.23 0.75
CA VAL A 92 13.74 -10.70 0.02
C VAL A 92 14.83 -10.28 0.99
N GLY A 93 14.50 -9.54 2.05
CA GLY A 93 15.46 -9.14 3.07
C GLY A 93 16.16 -10.32 3.75
N VAL A 94 15.40 -11.39 4.06
CA VAL A 94 15.96 -12.63 4.63
C VAL A 94 16.91 -13.33 3.65
N GLN A 95 16.57 -13.42 2.34
CA GLN A 95 17.45 -14.04 1.36
C GLN A 95 18.72 -13.22 1.10
N MET A 96 18.61 -11.90 1.09
CA MET A 96 19.76 -10.99 1.02
C MET A 96 20.69 -11.15 2.22
N GLY A 97 20.14 -11.24 3.44
CA GLY A 97 20.90 -11.47 4.65
C GLY A 97 21.65 -12.83 4.66
N LYS A 98 21.14 -13.81 3.93
CA LYS A 98 21.79 -15.13 3.72
C LYS A 98 22.77 -15.17 2.55
N GLY A 99 22.93 -14.08 1.80
CA GLY A 99 23.77 -14.03 0.58
C GLY A 99 23.22 -14.76 -0.64
N ASN A 100 21.94 -15.22 -0.59
CA ASN A 100 21.31 -16.02 -1.64
C ASN A 100 20.63 -15.15 -2.71
N ILE A 101 21.40 -14.39 -3.48
CA ILE A 101 20.90 -13.45 -4.49
C ILE A 101 20.02 -14.15 -5.54
N GLY A 102 20.36 -15.36 -5.97
CA GLY A 102 19.57 -16.13 -6.95
C GLY A 102 18.15 -16.42 -6.47
N LYS A 103 17.96 -16.70 -5.17
CA LYS A 103 16.64 -16.94 -4.58
C LYS A 103 15.78 -15.68 -4.45
N VAL A 104 16.37 -14.50 -4.43
CA VAL A 104 15.63 -13.23 -4.40
C VAL A 104 14.72 -13.11 -5.62
N LYS A 105 15.26 -13.37 -6.82
CA LYS A 105 14.49 -13.32 -8.07
C LYS A 105 13.34 -14.33 -8.06
N GLU A 106 13.59 -15.53 -7.56
CA GLU A 106 12.57 -16.57 -7.43
C GLU A 106 11.44 -16.17 -6.48
N VAL A 107 11.77 -15.62 -5.31
CA VAL A 107 10.80 -15.13 -4.31
C VAL A 107 9.92 -14.04 -4.92
N VAL A 108 10.52 -13.04 -5.56
CA VAL A 108 9.77 -11.94 -6.20
C VAL A 108 8.84 -12.48 -7.29
N SER A 109 9.35 -13.34 -8.19
CA SER A 109 8.54 -13.96 -9.25
C SER A 109 7.37 -14.77 -8.68
N ARG A 110 7.61 -15.52 -7.60
CA ARG A 110 6.58 -16.33 -6.92
C ARG A 110 5.51 -15.44 -6.27
N CYS A 111 5.91 -14.32 -5.64
CA CYS A 111 4.99 -13.34 -5.06
C CYS A 111 4.16 -12.64 -6.15
N LEU A 112 4.76 -12.27 -7.28
CA LEU A 112 4.05 -11.69 -8.42
C LEU A 112 3.00 -12.65 -8.99
N LYS A 113 3.38 -13.90 -9.26
CA LYS A 113 2.48 -14.90 -9.86
C LYS A 113 1.36 -15.33 -8.91
N LYS A 114 1.70 -15.78 -7.69
CA LYS A 114 0.71 -16.27 -6.71
C LYS A 114 -0.08 -15.10 -6.11
N GLY A 115 0.60 -14.04 -5.71
CA GLY A 115 -0.03 -12.85 -5.16
C GLY A 115 -0.92 -12.14 -6.17
N GLY A 116 -0.49 -12.05 -7.43
CA GLY A 116 -1.30 -11.48 -8.51
C GLY A 116 -2.63 -12.19 -8.69
N ARG A 117 -2.65 -13.53 -8.63
CA ARG A 117 -3.92 -14.30 -8.71
C ARG A 117 -4.87 -13.99 -7.56
N VAL A 118 -4.36 -13.92 -6.33
CA VAL A 118 -5.19 -13.58 -5.16
C VAL A 118 -5.78 -12.17 -5.29
N VAL A 119 -5.00 -11.20 -5.78
CA VAL A 119 -5.47 -9.84 -6.02
C VAL A 119 -6.56 -9.80 -7.09
N ILE A 120 -6.42 -10.56 -8.18
CA ILE A 120 -7.44 -10.63 -9.23
C ILE A 120 -8.75 -11.19 -8.68
N TRP A 121 -8.69 -12.32 -7.97
CA TRP A 121 -9.90 -12.93 -7.39
C TRP A 121 -10.58 -12.05 -6.35
N SER A 122 -9.82 -11.42 -5.45
CA SER A 122 -10.37 -10.49 -4.46
C SER A 122 -11.03 -9.29 -5.11
N ASN A 123 -10.46 -8.80 -6.22
CA ASN A 123 -11.02 -7.69 -6.97
C ASN A 123 -12.36 -8.08 -7.63
N ILE A 124 -12.42 -9.24 -8.29
CA ILE A 124 -13.66 -9.75 -8.89
C ILE A 124 -14.76 -9.88 -7.83
N ILE A 125 -14.44 -10.50 -6.69
CA ILE A 125 -15.42 -10.67 -5.59
C ILE A 125 -15.94 -9.30 -5.13
N LEU A 126 -15.05 -8.34 -4.90
CA LEU A 126 -15.50 -7.03 -4.42
C LEU A 126 -16.29 -6.25 -5.47
N LEU A 127 -15.97 -6.38 -6.76
CA LEU A 127 -16.74 -5.73 -7.82
C LEU A 127 -18.14 -6.35 -7.95
N VAL A 128 -18.27 -7.67 -7.83
CA VAL A 128 -19.58 -8.34 -7.86
C VAL A 128 -20.46 -7.91 -6.69
N PHE A 129 -19.90 -7.88 -5.48
CA PHE A 129 -20.66 -7.51 -4.28
C PHE A 129 -20.64 -6.01 -3.96
N GLY A 130 -19.86 -5.21 -4.70
CA GLY A 130 -19.61 -3.80 -4.43
C GLY A 130 -20.86 -2.94 -4.30
N LYS A 131 -21.83 -3.10 -5.20
CA LYS A 131 -23.12 -2.40 -5.11
C LYS A 131 -23.88 -2.71 -3.83
N THR A 132 -23.94 -3.98 -3.45
CA THR A 132 -24.61 -4.43 -2.22
C THR A 132 -23.93 -3.84 -0.98
N ILE A 133 -22.60 -3.79 -0.98
CA ILE A 133 -21.82 -3.21 0.12
C ILE A 133 -22.05 -1.70 0.19
N ILE A 134 -22.05 -0.99 -0.94
CA ILE A 134 -22.28 0.47 -0.96
C ILE A 134 -23.67 0.81 -0.42
N ARG A 135 -24.71 0.01 -0.76
CA ARG A 135 -26.07 0.19 -0.28
C ARG A 135 -26.24 0.07 1.25
N GLN A 136 -25.27 -0.53 1.95
CA GLN A 136 -25.26 -0.54 3.42
C GLN A 136 -24.87 0.82 4.02
N PHE A 137 -24.22 1.69 3.23
CA PHE A 137 -23.76 3.01 3.69
C PHE A 137 -24.70 4.14 3.28
N THR A 138 -25.45 3.98 2.19
CA THR A 138 -26.38 5.00 1.67
C THR A 138 -27.52 4.37 0.88
N GLN A 139 -28.71 4.98 0.97
CA GLN A 139 -29.88 4.59 0.20
C GLN A 139 -30.10 5.48 -1.06
N ASP A 140 -29.29 6.51 -1.23
CA ASP A 140 -29.33 7.39 -2.39
C ASP A 140 -28.76 6.66 -3.61
N GLU A 141 -29.62 6.33 -4.58
CA GLU A 141 -29.24 5.58 -5.78
C GLU A 141 -28.25 6.33 -6.69
N GLU A 142 -28.23 7.66 -6.67
CA GLU A 142 -27.23 8.43 -7.42
C GLU A 142 -25.86 8.28 -6.79
N ILE A 143 -25.78 8.41 -5.46
CA ILE A 143 -24.53 8.20 -4.72
C ILE A 143 -24.04 6.76 -4.89
N VAL A 144 -24.94 5.77 -4.85
CA VAL A 144 -24.60 4.35 -5.06
C VAL A 144 -23.99 4.12 -6.44
N LYS A 145 -24.58 4.69 -7.50
CA LYS A 145 -24.07 4.57 -8.87
C LYS A 145 -22.68 5.19 -9.01
N LEU A 146 -22.52 6.43 -8.54
CA LEU A 146 -21.24 7.14 -8.60
C LEU A 146 -20.16 6.44 -7.77
N ALA A 147 -20.47 6.00 -6.54
CA ALA A 147 -19.54 5.28 -5.69
C ALA A 147 -19.09 3.95 -6.30
N TYR A 148 -20.01 3.26 -7.01
CA TYR A 148 -19.67 2.02 -7.72
C TYR A 148 -18.73 2.29 -8.90
N VAL A 149 -18.91 3.39 -9.64
CA VAL A 149 -17.98 3.79 -10.70
C VAL A 149 -16.59 4.04 -10.11
N PHE A 150 -16.48 4.78 -9.00
CA PHE A 150 -15.21 4.98 -8.32
C PHE A 150 -14.58 3.66 -7.86
N LEU A 151 -15.39 2.74 -7.36
CA LEU A 151 -14.93 1.41 -6.96
C LEU A 151 -14.37 0.61 -8.14
N CYS A 152 -15.03 0.65 -9.31
CA CYS A 152 -14.56 0.00 -10.53
C CYS A 152 -13.23 0.61 -11.01
N MET A 153 -13.11 1.93 -11.02
CA MET A 153 -11.89 2.62 -11.40
C MET A 153 -10.72 2.24 -10.47
N GLU A 154 -10.96 2.19 -9.16
CA GLU A 154 -9.94 1.78 -8.20
C GLU A 154 -9.60 0.30 -8.36
N GLY A 155 -10.58 -0.56 -8.68
CA GLY A 155 -10.35 -1.96 -8.99
C GLY A 155 -9.39 -2.17 -10.16
N ILE A 156 -9.58 -1.46 -11.27
CA ILE A 156 -8.67 -1.47 -12.42
C ILE A 156 -7.29 -0.95 -12.00
N THR A 157 -7.25 0.14 -11.26
CA THR A 157 -6.02 0.73 -10.74
C THR A 157 -5.24 -0.24 -9.87
N MET A 158 -5.92 -1.05 -9.04
CA MET A 158 -5.28 -2.05 -8.19
C MET A 158 -4.65 -3.19 -9.00
N LEU A 159 -5.25 -3.58 -10.11
CA LEU A 159 -4.65 -4.58 -11.02
C LEU A 159 -3.33 -4.11 -11.62
N LEU A 160 -3.20 -2.82 -11.86
CA LEU A 160 -1.95 -2.20 -12.36
C LEU A 160 -0.94 -1.95 -11.24
N LYS A 161 -1.41 -1.47 -10.08
CA LYS A 161 -0.55 -1.12 -8.93
C LYS A 161 0.04 -2.32 -8.19
N LYS A 162 -0.56 -3.53 -8.27
CA LYS A 162 -0.10 -4.71 -7.51
C LYS A 162 1.37 -5.04 -7.73
N GLU A 163 1.82 -4.97 -8.99
CA GLU A 163 3.21 -5.26 -9.36
C GLU A 163 4.15 -4.21 -8.80
N ASN A 164 3.76 -2.95 -8.92
CA ASN A 164 4.53 -1.82 -8.40
C ASN A 164 4.69 -1.89 -6.87
N LEU A 165 3.64 -2.31 -6.14
CA LEU A 165 3.69 -2.51 -4.70
C LEU A 165 4.66 -3.64 -4.30
N ILE A 166 4.63 -4.78 -5.00
CA ILE A 166 5.48 -5.94 -4.72
C ILE A 166 6.94 -5.60 -5.03
N LEU A 167 7.21 -5.06 -6.24
CA LEU A 167 8.56 -4.69 -6.67
C LEU A 167 9.14 -3.56 -5.82
N GLY A 168 8.34 -2.54 -5.50
CA GLY A 168 8.77 -1.43 -4.64
C GLY A 168 9.19 -1.88 -3.24
N ASN A 169 8.45 -2.82 -2.63
CA ASN A 169 8.84 -3.39 -1.34
C ASN A 169 10.09 -4.28 -1.44
N ALA A 170 10.22 -5.05 -2.54
CA ALA A 170 11.42 -5.86 -2.79
C ALA A 170 12.67 -4.98 -2.98
N LEU A 171 12.59 -3.88 -3.74
CA LEU A 171 13.68 -2.92 -3.93
C LEU A 171 14.07 -2.24 -2.62
N ARG A 172 13.10 -1.82 -1.81
CA ARG A 172 13.37 -1.27 -0.48
C ARG A 172 14.09 -2.27 0.44
N ALA A 173 13.76 -3.56 0.33
CA ALA A 173 14.43 -4.61 1.12
C ALA A 173 15.91 -4.81 0.72
N VAL A 174 16.29 -4.53 -0.52
CA VAL A 174 17.69 -4.51 -0.98
C VAL A 174 18.37 -3.15 -0.82
N LYS A 175 17.74 -2.21 -0.09
CA LYS A 175 18.20 -0.85 0.19
C LYS A 175 18.24 0.09 -1.04
N ASP A 176 17.65 -0.30 -2.16
CA ASP A 176 17.45 0.60 -3.29
C ASP A 176 16.10 1.31 -3.13
N ILE A 177 16.14 2.51 -2.52
CA ILE A 177 14.95 3.30 -2.22
C ILE A 177 14.80 4.46 -3.21
N TYR A 178 15.90 4.98 -3.70
CA TYR A 178 15.89 6.18 -4.53
C TYR A 178 15.18 5.97 -5.87
N PHE A 179 15.37 4.81 -6.49
CA PHE A 179 14.78 4.51 -7.78
C PHE A 179 13.23 4.47 -7.72
N PRO A 180 12.59 3.65 -6.86
CA PRO A 180 11.12 3.61 -6.79
C PRO A 180 10.51 4.93 -6.31
N VAL A 181 11.18 5.67 -5.40
CA VAL A 181 10.68 6.94 -4.90
C VAL A 181 10.66 8.01 -5.99
N ARG A 182 11.73 8.14 -6.77
CA ARG A 182 11.81 9.13 -7.87
C ARG A 182 10.75 8.87 -8.92
N ILE A 183 10.66 7.63 -9.40
CA ILE A 183 9.65 7.26 -10.41
C ILE A 183 8.24 7.44 -9.85
N GLY A 184 7.99 7.04 -8.59
CA GLY A 184 6.70 7.20 -7.93
C GLY A 184 6.25 8.66 -7.86
N ILE A 185 7.13 9.56 -7.40
CA ILE A 185 6.81 10.99 -7.31
C ILE A 185 6.58 11.58 -8.70
N MET A 186 7.48 11.32 -9.66
CA MET A 186 7.34 11.86 -11.02
C MET A 186 6.05 11.41 -11.70
N SER A 187 5.75 10.11 -11.67
CA SER A 187 4.54 9.57 -12.29
C SER A 187 3.26 10.11 -11.63
N MET A 188 3.27 10.29 -10.33
CA MET A 188 2.12 10.79 -9.58
C MET A 188 1.78 12.25 -9.91
N TRP A 189 2.78 13.10 -10.06
CA TRP A 189 2.56 14.53 -10.38
C TRP A 189 2.31 14.76 -11.88
N ILE A 190 2.99 14.03 -12.76
CA ILE A 190 2.82 14.20 -14.22
C ILE A 190 1.50 13.58 -14.69
N VAL A 191 1.14 12.41 -14.19
CA VAL A 191 -0.03 11.65 -14.68
C VAL A 191 -1.25 11.81 -13.76
N GLY A 192 -1.05 12.09 -12.47
CA GLY A 192 -2.15 12.12 -11.50
C GLY A 192 -2.74 13.51 -11.24
N VAL A 193 -1.98 14.58 -11.46
CA VAL A 193 -2.40 15.97 -11.21
C VAL A 193 -2.35 16.81 -12.48
N GLY A 194 -1.44 16.54 -13.42
CA GLY A 194 -1.39 17.16 -14.75
C GLY A 194 -2.37 16.53 -15.71
#